data_b96d44ba830da58e99189f7b0fd69781
#
_entry.id   b96d44ba830da58e99189f7b0fd69781
#
_cell.length_a   1.000
_cell.length_b   1.000
_cell.length_c   1.000
_cell.angle_alpha   90.00
_cell.angle_beta   90.00
_cell.angle_gamma   90.00
#
_symmetry.space_group_name_H-M   'P 1'
#
loop_
_entity.id
_entity.type
_entity.pdbx_description
1 polymer ?
#
loop_
_entity_poly.entity_id
_entity_poly.type
_entity_poly.pdbx_seq_one_letter_code
_entity_poly.pdbx_strand_id
1 'polypeptide(L)'
;VSMGTNEARHVLSMAEDLGKVLALEIYTAAQALDLRVDMINAARDLARRGDAEALAAKVQGGPASDRPTRGAFVDEVEGLRAELAACEPFHPGSVVAAAHAVVREAIPFLDRDRALDGEVSAAVKLVADGALLGVLPRWRVPGRDAA
;
A
#
# COMPACT_ATOMS: atom_id res chain seq x y z
N VAL A 1 5.86 45.38 15.06
CA VAL A 1 5.24 44.05 15.22
C VAL A 1 6.01 43.11 14.31
N SER A 2 6.65 42.10 14.90
CA SER A 2 7.48 41.17 14.13
C SER A 2 6.60 40.23 13.28
N MET A 3 6.66 40.37 11.96
CA MET A 3 6.01 39.48 11.00
C MET A 3 6.54 38.04 11.14
N GLY A 4 7.79 37.85 11.58
CA GLY A 4 8.42 36.54 11.73
C GLY A 4 7.70 35.61 12.69
N THR A 5 7.03 36.10 13.73
CA THR A 5 6.25 35.25 14.65
C THR A 5 5.03 34.64 13.97
N ASN A 6 4.36 35.42 13.12
CA ASN A 6 3.21 34.89 12.35
C ASN A 6 3.64 33.86 11.31
N GLU A 7 4.74 34.12 10.62
CA GLU A 7 5.30 33.18 9.65
C GLU A 7 5.72 31.87 10.31
N ALA A 8 6.39 31.92 11.48
CA ALA A 8 6.75 30.74 12.24
C ALA A 8 5.53 29.90 12.65
N ARG A 9 4.43 30.55 13.04
CA ARG A 9 3.16 29.84 13.37
C ARG A 9 2.55 29.18 12.14
N HIS A 10 2.59 29.85 10.97
CA HIS A 10 2.12 29.28 9.72
C HIS A 10 2.94 28.05 9.32
N VAL A 11 4.28 28.12 9.41
CA VAL A 11 5.16 26.97 9.12
C VAL A 11 4.86 25.78 10.03
N LEU A 12 4.62 26.04 11.31
CA LEU A 12 4.25 24.98 12.26
C LEU A 12 2.92 24.31 11.86
N SER A 13 1.89 25.12 11.55
CA SER A 13 0.59 24.60 11.10
C SER A 13 0.72 23.78 9.81
N MET A 14 1.53 24.26 8.86
CA MET A 14 1.78 23.52 7.61
C MET A 14 2.49 22.18 7.87
N ALA A 15 3.43 22.13 8.82
CA ALA A 15 4.11 20.90 9.19
C ALA A 15 3.15 19.89 9.84
N GLU A 16 2.23 20.35 10.69
CA GLU A 16 1.17 19.52 11.28
C GLU A 16 0.23 18.96 10.22
N ASP A 17 -0.18 19.78 9.27
CA ASP A 17 -1.07 19.36 8.18
C ASP A 17 -0.37 18.38 7.23
N LEU A 18 0.91 18.59 6.93
CA LEU A 18 1.73 17.63 6.18
C LEU A 18 1.80 16.28 6.90
N GLY A 19 1.95 16.28 8.22
CA GLY A 19 1.92 15.07 9.04
C GLY A 19 0.62 14.28 8.88
N LYS A 20 -0.52 14.96 8.81
CA LYS A 20 -1.83 14.34 8.57
C LYS A 20 -1.94 13.75 7.16
N VAL A 21 -1.44 14.46 6.14
CA VAL A 21 -1.42 13.95 4.75
C VAL A 21 -0.57 12.69 4.67
N LEU A 22 0.65 12.70 5.21
CA LEU A 22 1.51 11.51 5.26
C LEU A 22 0.87 10.34 6.01
N ALA A 23 0.14 10.62 7.08
CA ALA A 23 -0.60 9.60 7.83
C ALA A 23 -1.66 8.90 6.96
N LEU A 24 -2.43 9.67 6.18
CA LEU A 24 -3.42 9.12 5.25
C LEU A 24 -2.76 8.33 4.12
N GLU A 25 -1.63 8.80 3.59
CA GLU A 25 -0.86 8.08 2.57
C GLU A 25 -0.37 6.73 3.10
N ILE A 26 0.20 6.69 4.31
CA ILE A 26 0.67 5.45 4.95
C ILE A 26 -0.49 4.47 5.17
N TYR A 27 -1.63 4.97 5.67
CA TYR A 27 -2.82 4.16 5.87
C TYR A 27 -3.32 3.53 4.57
N THR A 28 -3.48 4.35 3.53
CA THR A 28 -3.96 3.89 2.22
C THR A 28 -2.96 2.99 1.52
N ALA A 29 -1.66 3.27 1.63
CA ALA A 29 -0.60 2.44 1.07
C ALA A 29 -0.56 1.05 1.71
N ALA A 30 -0.73 0.95 3.03
CA ALA A 30 -0.80 -0.33 3.71
C ALA A 30 -2.02 -1.14 3.24
N GLN A 31 -3.18 -0.50 3.10
CA GLN A 31 -4.39 -1.14 2.58
C GLN A 31 -4.21 -1.64 1.14
N ALA A 32 -3.63 -0.80 0.27
CA ALA A 32 -3.36 -1.15 -1.11
C ALA A 32 -2.36 -2.31 -1.23
N LEU A 33 -1.37 -2.37 -0.34
CA LEU A 33 -0.39 -3.45 -0.32
C LEU A 33 -1.01 -4.79 0.03
N ASP A 34 -1.88 -4.86 1.04
CA ASP A 34 -2.59 -6.10 1.40
C ASP A 34 -3.45 -6.59 0.25
N LEU A 35 -4.25 -5.69 -0.34
CA LEU A 35 -5.10 -6.04 -1.49
C LEU A 35 -4.28 -6.52 -2.69
N ARG A 36 -3.12 -5.90 -2.93
CA ARG A 36 -2.22 -6.31 -4.02
C ARG A 36 -1.61 -7.69 -3.77
N VAL A 37 -1.13 -7.95 -2.56
CA VAL A 37 -0.58 -9.25 -2.17
C VAL A 37 -1.65 -10.34 -2.32
N ASP A 38 -2.83 -10.11 -1.79
CA ASP A 38 -3.96 -11.04 -1.89
C ASP A 38 -4.35 -11.30 -3.35
N MET A 39 -4.52 -10.23 -4.14
CA MET A 39 -4.93 -10.33 -5.54
C MET A 39 -3.93 -11.15 -6.37
N ILE A 40 -2.63 -10.86 -6.24
CA ILE A 40 -1.59 -11.54 -7.03
C ILE A 40 -1.49 -13.02 -6.62
N ASN A 41 -1.46 -13.31 -5.33
CA ASN A 41 -1.35 -14.67 -4.84
C ASN A 41 -2.61 -15.48 -5.14
N ALA A 42 -3.81 -14.91 -5.01
CA ALA A 42 -5.04 -15.56 -5.41
C ALA A 42 -5.11 -15.86 -6.91
N ALA A 43 -4.67 -14.91 -7.76
CA ALA A 43 -4.60 -15.13 -9.21
C ALA A 43 -3.65 -16.28 -9.56
N ARG A 44 -2.47 -16.31 -8.93
CA ARG A 44 -1.50 -17.40 -9.07
C ARG A 44 -2.06 -18.76 -8.65
N ASP A 45 -2.77 -18.81 -7.53
CA ASP A 45 -3.37 -20.05 -7.04
C ASP A 45 -4.50 -20.56 -7.96
N LEU A 46 -5.30 -19.64 -8.52
CA LEU A 46 -6.30 -19.98 -9.54
C LEU A 46 -5.65 -20.50 -10.82
N ALA A 47 -4.55 -19.87 -11.27
CA ALA A 47 -3.77 -20.33 -12.41
C ALA A 47 -3.22 -21.76 -12.20
N ARG A 48 -2.73 -22.07 -11.02
CA ARG A 48 -2.24 -23.42 -10.64
C ARG A 48 -3.34 -24.47 -10.63
N ARG A 49 -4.55 -24.10 -10.24
CA ARG A 49 -5.71 -25.00 -10.26
C ARG A 49 -6.28 -25.22 -11.66
N GLY A 50 -5.88 -24.43 -12.65
CA GLY A 50 -6.40 -24.51 -14.00
C GLY A 50 -7.78 -23.87 -14.17
N ASP A 51 -8.19 -22.99 -13.26
CA ASP A 51 -9.49 -22.31 -13.31
C ASP A 51 -9.37 -20.95 -14.01
N ALA A 52 -9.36 -21.00 -15.35
CA ALA A 52 -9.23 -19.80 -16.18
C ALA A 52 -10.41 -18.83 -16.00
N GLU A 53 -11.63 -19.33 -15.80
CA GLU A 53 -12.80 -18.47 -15.60
C GLU A 53 -12.73 -17.70 -14.28
N ALA A 54 -12.41 -18.37 -13.18
CA ALA A 54 -12.23 -17.72 -11.88
C ALA A 54 -11.04 -16.77 -11.88
N LEU A 55 -9.94 -17.12 -12.58
CA LEU A 55 -8.79 -16.26 -12.75
C LEU A 55 -9.16 -14.98 -13.52
N ALA A 56 -9.87 -15.11 -14.63
CA ALA A 56 -10.33 -13.97 -15.43
C ALA A 56 -11.26 -13.06 -14.60
N ALA A 57 -12.16 -13.62 -13.81
CA ALA A 57 -13.05 -12.86 -12.94
C ALA A 57 -12.30 -12.12 -11.83
N LYS A 58 -11.24 -12.70 -11.26
CA LYS A 58 -10.42 -12.08 -10.21
C LYS A 58 -9.55 -10.95 -10.74
N VAL A 59 -8.97 -11.10 -11.93
CA VAL A 59 -8.06 -10.12 -12.55
C VAL A 59 -8.82 -8.96 -13.19
N GLN A 60 -10.00 -9.21 -13.71
CA GLN A 60 -10.82 -8.23 -14.42
C GLN A 60 -11.53 -7.23 -13.47
N GLY A 61 -10.80 -6.54 -12.62
CA GLY A 61 -11.36 -5.47 -11.79
C GLY A 61 -11.85 -4.30 -12.66
N GLY A 62 -13.02 -3.72 -12.35
CA GLY A 62 -13.56 -2.54 -13.03
C GLY A 62 -15.02 -2.66 -13.44
N PRO A 63 -15.68 -1.56 -13.88
CA PRO A 63 -17.08 -1.55 -14.28
C PRO A 63 -17.30 -2.44 -15.51
N ALA A 64 -18.46 -3.10 -15.53
CA ALA A 64 -18.79 -4.10 -16.56
C ALA A 64 -18.88 -3.53 -17.99
N SER A 65 -19.06 -2.19 -18.15
CA SER A 65 -19.20 -1.52 -19.43
C SER A 65 -17.94 -1.51 -20.31
N ASP A 66 -16.76 -1.59 -19.69
CA ASP A 66 -15.46 -1.42 -20.38
C ASP A 66 -14.71 -2.75 -20.57
N ARG A 67 -15.39 -3.86 -20.31
CA ARG A 67 -14.76 -5.19 -20.38
C ARG A 67 -14.76 -5.72 -21.81
N PRO A 68 -13.63 -6.28 -22.30
CA PRO A 68 -13.64 -7.06 -23.51
C PRO A 68 -14.66 -8.21 -23.41
N THR A 69 -15.12 -8.73 -24.53
CA THR A 69 -16.01 -9.88 -24.52
C THR A 69 -15.38 -10.98 -23.66
N ARG A 70 -16.15 -11.55 -22.73
CA ARG A 70 -15.68 -12.51 -21.74
C ARG A 70 -14.81 -13.63 -22.36
N GLY A 71 -15.17 -14.11 -23.55
CA GLY A 71 -14.42 -15.16 -24.25
C GLY A 71 -13.00 -14.73 -24.60
N ALA A 72 -12.84 -13.59 -25.27
CA ALA A 72 -11.51 -13.09 -25.67
C ALA A 72 -10.58 -12.85 -24.47
N PHE A 73 -11.12 -12.38 -23.33
CA PHE A 73 -10.33 -12.16 -22.13
C PHE A 73 -9.95 -13.49 -21.46
N VAL A 74 -10.83 -14.49 -21.45
CA VAL A 74 -10.51 -15.83 -20.93
C VAL A 74 -9.41 -16.49 -21.75
N ASP A 75 -9.46 -16.38 -23.07
CA ASP A 75 -8.42 -16.92 -23.96
C ASP A 75 -7.05 -16.26 -23.71
N GLU A 76 -7.03 -14.93 -23.50
CA GLU A 76 -5.81 -14.20 -23.15
C GLU A 76 -5.25 -14.64 -21.79
N VAL A 77 -6.12 -14.77 -20.78
CA VAL A 77 -5.75 -15.24 -19.44
C VAL A 77 -5.24 -16.68 -19.47
N GLU A 78 -5.85 -17.56 -20.29
CA GLU A 78 -5.38 -18.93 -20.46
C GLU A 78 -3.98 -18.97 -21.08
N GLY A 79 -3.69 -18.09 -22.04
CA GLY A 79 -2.34 -17.94 -22.60
C GLY A 79 -1.27 -17.56 -21.56
N LEU A 80 -1.63 -16.75 -20.56
CA LEU A 80 -0.73 -16.32 -19.47
C LEU A 80 -0.74 -17.26 -18.27
N ARG A 81 -1.65 -18.22 -18.22
CA ARG A 81 -1.85 -19.11 -17.05
C ARG A 81 -0.60 -19.85 -16.66
N ALA A 82 0.13 -20.39 -17.61
CA ALA A 82 1.36 -21.16 -17.35
C ALA A 82 2.43 -20.29 -16.70
N GLU A 83 2.57 -19.04 -17.15
CA GLU A 83 3.52 -18.07 -16.58
C GLU A 83 3.12 -17.71 -15.16
N LEU A 84 1.85 -17.39 -14.92
CA LEU A 84 1.33 -17.08 -13.58
C LEU A 84 1.48 -18.27 -12.62
N ALA A 85 1.20 -19.49 -13.07
CA ALA A 85 1.34 -20.68 -12.26
C ALA A 85 2.79 -20.98 -11.87
N ALA A 86 3.74 -20.60 -12.69
CA ALA A 86 5.19 -20.77 -12.46
C ALA A 86 5.78 -19.67 -11.56
N CYS A 87 5.09 -18.54 -11.37
CA CYS A 87 5.58 -17.47 -10.52
C CYS A 87 5.69 -17.90 -9.05
N GLU A 88 6.72 -17.43 -8.37
CA GLU A 88 6.81 -17.53 -6.91
C GLU A 88 5.71 -16.69 -6.23
N PRO A 89 5.34 -17.02 -4.96
CA PRO A 89 4.42 -16.17 -4.21
C PRO A 89 4.94 -14.73 -4.15
N PHE A 90 4.04 -13.79 -4.40
CA PHE A 90 4.40 -12.38 -4.29
C PHE A 90 4.57 -11.99 -2.81
N HIS A 91 5.73 -11.44 -2.51
CA HIS A 91 6.05 -10.85 -1.22
C HIS A 91 6.63 -9.44 -1.42
N PRO A 92 6.23 -8.46 -0.61
CA PRO A 92 6.89 -7.17 -0.64
C PRO A 92 8.35 -7.30 -0.21
N GLY A 93 9.22 -6.42 -0.70
CA GLY A 93 10.62 -6.37 -0.26
C GLY A 93 10.73 -6.17 1.26
N SER A 94 11.81 -6.63 1.87
CA SER A 94 11.99 -6.72 3.33
C SER A 94 11.72 -5.40 4.08
N VAL A 95 12.16 -4.27 3.54
CA VAL A 95 11.93 -2.95 4.15
C VAL A 95 10.44 -2.57 4.10
N VAL A 96 9.79 -2.82 2.97
CA VAL A 96 8.34 -2.55 2.81
C VAL A 96 7.54 -3.48 3.72
N ALA A 97 7.92 -4.75 3.82
CA ALA A 97 7.28 -5.70 4.71
C ALA A 97 7.41 -5.29 6.19
N ALA A 98 8.59 -4.83 6.61
CA ALA A 98 8.83 -4.35 7.96
C ALA A 98 8.02 -3.07 8.26
N ALA A 99 7.99 -2.11 7.35
CA ALA A 99 7.19 -0.90 7.49
C ALA A 99 5.68 -1.24 7.56
N HIS A 100 5.21 -2.12 6.68
CA HIS A 100 3.84 -2.60 6.67
C HIS A 100 3.45 -3.26 8.01
N ALA A 101 4.34 -4.10 8.56
CA ALA A 101 4.10 -4.75 9.86
C ALA A 101 3.91 -3.73 10.99
N VAL A 102 4.75 -2.68 11.04
CA VAL A 102 4.59 -1.58 12.02
C VAL A 102 3.24 -0.88 11.87
N VAL A 103 2.80 -0.63 10.62
CA VAL A 103 1.48 -0.02 10.39
C VAL A 103 0.36 -0.95 10.83
N ARG A 104 0.45 -2.25 10.51
CA ARG A 104 -0.61 -3.23 10.84
C ARG A 104 -0.69 -3.59 12.31
N GLU A 105 0.36 -3.40 13.08
CA GLU A 105 0.32 -3.50 14.53
C GLU A 105 -0.61 -2.43 15.15
N ALA A 106 -0.63 -1.23 14.59
CA ALA A 106 -1.42 -0.11 15.08
C ALA A 106 -2.79 0.04 14.39
N ILE A 107 -2.89 -0.38 13.13
CA ILE A 107 -4.04 -0.11 12.26
C ILE A 107 -4.46 -1.41 11.57
N PRO A 108 -5.64 -1.97 11.92
CA PRO A 108 -6.12 -3.20 11.30
C PRO A 108 -6.49 -3.00 9.82
N PHE A 109 -6.54 -4.10 9.08
CA PHE A 109 -7.05 -4.11 7.70
C PHE A 109 -8.52 -3.66 7.67
N LEU A 110 -8.87 -2.85 6.68
CA LEU A 110 -10.24 -2.41 6.45
C LEU A 110 -10.96 -3.45 5.59
N ASP A 111 -11.71 -4.33 6.23
CA ASP A 111 -12.47 -5.42 5.59
C ASP A 111 -13.89 -4.99 5.17
N ARG A 112 -14.41 -3.93 5.78
CA ARG A 112 -15.76 -3.38 5.55
C ARG A 112 -15.79 -1.90 5.87
N ASP A 113 -16.75 -1.21 5.30
CA ASP A 113 -16.98 0.21 5.57
C ASP A 113 -17.33 0.44 7.05
N ARG A 114 -16.64 1.41 7.68
CA ARG A 114 -16.84 1.82 9.08
C ARG A 114 -16.27 3.22 9.30
N ALA A 115 -16.55 3.82 10.44
CA ALA A 115 -15.88 5.05 10.87
C ALA A 115 -14.37 4.80 11.06
N LEU A 116 -13.54 5.70 10.55
CA LEU A 116 -12.08 5.56 10.51
C LEU A 116 -11.34 6.50 11.48
N ASP A 117 -12.06 7.14 12.40
CA ASP A 117 -11.47 8.15 13.31
C ASP A 117 -10.31 7.59 14.14
N GLY A 118 -10.45 6.36 14.61
CA GLY A 118 -9.43 5.66 15.38
C GLY A 118 -8.19 5.34 14.55
N GLU A 119 -8.38 4.81 13.35
CA GLU A 119 -7.32 4.43 12.42
C GLU A 119 -6.55 5.65 11.91
N VAL A 120 -7.27 6.73 11.57
CA VAL A 120 -6.64 8.00 11.16
C VAL A 120 -5.82 8.58 12.31
N SER A 121 -6.35 8.57 13.53
CA SER A 121 -5.64 9.03 14.72
C SER A 121 -4.38 8.19 15.00
N ALA A 122 -4.46 6.87 14.86
CA ALA A 122 -3.32 5.96 14.98
C ALA A 122 -2.26 6.23 13.91
N ALA A 123 -2.67 6.47 12.65
CA ALA A 123 -1.77 6.82 11.55
C ALA A 123 -1.04 8.14 11.81
N VAL A 124 -1.75 9.17 12.29
CA VAL A 124 -1.13 10.46 12.66
C VAL A 124 -0.11 10.26 13.78
N LYS A 125 -0.43 9.41 14.76
CA LYS A 125 0.50 9.09 15.86
C LYS A 125 1.75 8.36 15.35
N LEU A 126 1.62 7.38 14.43
CA LEU A 126 2.78 6.69 13.83
C LEU A 126 3.75 7.66 13.14
N VAL A 127 3.21 8.67 12.44
CA VAL A 127 4.03 9.71 11.79
C VAL A 127 4.69 10.60 12.83
N ALA A 128 3.93 11.09 13.82
CA ALA A 128 4.43 12.00 14.85
C ALA A 128 5.52 11.36 15.72
N ASP A 129 5.36 10.08 16.06
CA ASP A 129 6.34 9.32 16.85
C ASP A 129 7.55 8.87 16.04
N GLY A 130 7.53 9.02 14.70
CA GLY A 130 8.59 8.54 13.81
C GLY A 130 8.74 7.02 13.80
N ALA A 131 7.67 6.28 14.07
CA ALA A 131 7.69 4.82 14.24
C ALA A 131 8.30 4.07 13.04
N LEU A 132 8.09 4.57 11.82
CA LEU A 132 8.64 3.97 10.61
C LEU A 132 10.14 4.22 10.42
N LEU A 133 10.72 5.20 11.10
CA LEU A 133 12.15 5.51 10.96
C LEU A 133 13.04 4.37 11.47
N GLY A 134 12.54 3.55 12.39
CA GLY A 134 13.25 2.39 12.94
C GLY A 134 13.45 1.25 11.94
N VAL A 135 12.59 1.15 10.93
CA VAL A 135 12.63 0.07 9.91
C VAL A 135 13.19 0.52 8.57
N LEU A 136 13.33 1.84 8.36
CA LEU A 136 13.91 2.37 7.14
C LEU A 136 15.44 2.22 7.17
N PRO A 137 16.07 1.90 6.01
CA PRO A 137 17.51 1.95 5.89
C PRO A 137 18.02 3.34 6.30
N ARG A 138 19.06 3.39 7.14
CA ARG A 138 19.67 4.68 7.45
C ARG A 138 20.17 5.33 6.16
N TRP A 139 19.57 6.45 5.79
CA TRP A 139 20.05 7.24 4.68
C TRP A 139 21.41 7.82 5.04
N ARG A 140 22.46 7.29 4.42
CA ARG A 140 23.80 7.89 4.51
C ARG A 140 23.90 8.97 3.42
N VAL A 141 24.02 10.21 3.84
CA VAL A 141 24.37 11.28 2.89
C VAL A 141 25.83 11.05 2.48
N PRO A 142 26.11 10.78 1.20
CA PRO A 142 27.48 10.62 0.75
C PRO A 142 28.31 11.86 1.12
N GLY A 143 29.43 11.68 1.85
CA GLY A 143 30.34 12.76 2.21
C GLY A 143 30.09 13.44 3.57
N ARG A 144 29.13 12.99 4.39
CA ARG A 144 28.88 13.58 5.72
C ARG A 144 29.58 12.86 6.88
N ASP A 145 30.15 11.69 6.62
CA ASP A 145 30.87 10.87 7.62
C ASP A 145 32.38 11.13 7.65
N ALA A 146 32.84 12.26 7.09
CA ALA A 146 34.27 12.66 7.02
C ALA A 146 34.53 14.00 7.72
N ALA A 147 34.00 14.18 8.93
CA ALA A 147 34.37 15.31 9.79
C ALA A 147 34.47 14.82 11.25
#